data_c861ec9cebddc9e2fd77c2a7de447f56
#
_entry.id   c861ec9cebddc9e2fd77c2a7de447f56
#
_cell.length_a   1.000
_cell.length_b   1.000
_cell.length_c   1.000
_cell.angle_alpha   90.00
_cell.angle_beta   90.00
_cell.angle_gamma   90.00
#
_symmetry.space_group_name_H-M   'P 1'
#
loop_
_entity.id
_entity.type
_entity.pdbx_description
1 polymer ?
#
loop_
_entity_poly.entity_id
_entity_poly.type
_entity_poly.pdbx_seq_one_letter_code
_entity_poly.pdbx_strand_id
1 'polypeptide(L)'
;MRRFAIFVASFLWLTSCVAAQTVSQAQSVVSAVRAYRVAHEPQIIGEFVDLLSIPDVASDAPNIQRNAVQIETMLKSRGFQVQELPTAEGRGPVVFGELDSPGAKHTILFYAHYDGQPVDASKWIDTKPFVPALRTDSIDAGGKLIPFPDKPDSYKDDWRIYARAAGDDKAPIIGILTAVDALHANNIPMAVNLKVIFEGEEEDSSPHLEATVDAHKKLFTGDVLITADGPIDQSGRPLIFFGNRGVISVRITVFGPLHPLHSGHYGNWAPNPAMRLAQLLATMKSSDGRVLVPGFYDNVVPLGPAERRAIAEAPDNDAKLLRAFGLAAPDGGGKKLLELLNEPSLNIDGLESGWTGAQAKTIIPDEATASLDMRLVKNAGPEQEFERLVAHIRKQGYYVIDHEPTMSERLKHSRIAEVTHDHGYPSTRTSMALPVSQALMRAVDEGAGEPAVKLPLLGGSVPMYIFADLKLPVVGVPIVNFDDNQHSPNENLRIGNLWRGMEIYANILANLEWK
;
A
#
# COMPACT_ATOMS: atom_id res chain seq x y z
N MET A 1 47.33 3.94 -38.40
CA MET A 1 46.49 4.72 -37.47
C MET A 1 45.12 5.19 -38.05
N ARG A 2 44.78 5.07 -39.34
CA ARG A 2 43.51 5.53 -39.91
C ARG A 2 42.36 4.48 -39.93
N ARG A 3 42.63 3.22 -39.62
CA ARG A 3 41.60 2.16 -39.60
C ARG A 3 40.90 1.98 -38.24
N PHE A 4 41.46 2.51 -37.15
CA PHE A 4 40.86 2.38 -35.80
C PHE A 4 39.80 3.42 -35.53
N ALA A 5 39.84 4.60 -36.16
CA ALA A 5 38.84 5.67 -35.98
C ALA A 5 37.48 5.37 -36.61
N ILE A 6 37.46 4.56 -37.68
CA ILE A 6 36.21 4.22 -38.40
C ILE A 6 35.40 3.18 -37.63
N PHE A 7 36.04 2.27 -36.88
CA PHE A 7 35.35 1.24 -36.12
C PHE A 7 34.68 1.78 -34.84
N VAL A 8 35.29 2.79 -34.21
CA VAL A 8 34.70 3.43 -32.99
C VAL A 8 33.50 4.31 -33.37
N ALA A 9 33.55 5.00 -34.53
CA ALA A 9 32.43 5.80 -34.98
C ALA A 9 31.20 4.96 -35.37
N SER A 10 31.41 3.77 -35.95
CA SER A 10 30.32 2.86 -36.33
C SER A 10 29.64 2.23 -35.10
N PHE A 11 30.38 1.96 -34.01
CA PHE A 11 29.81 1.41 -32.79
C PHE A 11 29.00 2.44 -31.98
N LEU A 12 29.44 3.70 -31.96
CA LEU A 12 28.70 4.80 -31.36
C LEU A 12 27.40 5.13 -32.11
N TRP A 13 27.39 4.99 -33.44
CA TRP A 13 26.19 5.20 -34.26
C TRP A 13 25.13 4.11 -34.03
N LEU A 14 25.55 2.86 -33.89
CA LEU A 14 24.62 1.75 -33.65
C LEU A 14 23.95 1.85 -32.27
N THR A 15 24.69 2.25 -31.21
CA THR A 15 24.10 2.43 -29.87
C THR A 15 23.18 3.64 -29.81
N SER A 16 23.48 4.72 -30.51
CA SER A 16 22.58 5.90 -30.57
C SER A 16 21.28 5.60 -31.33
N CYS A 17 21.33 4.79 -32.40
CA CYS A 17 20.12 4.40 -33.12
C CYS A 17 19.21 3.48 -32.31
N VAL A 18 19.75 2.55 -31.51
CA VAL A 18 18.94 1.66 -30.68
C VAL A 18 18.25 2.44 -29.55
N ALA A 19 18.96 3.37 -28.89
CA ALA A 19 18.35 4.21 -27.85
C ALA A 19 17.29 5.17 -28.42
N ALA A 20 17.51 5.73 -29.59
CA ALA A 20 16.52 6.60 -30.26
C ALA A 20 15.28 5.81 -30.70
N GLN A 21 15.43 4.56 -31.13
CA GLN A 21 14.31 3.71 -31.53
C GLN A 21 13.42 3.30 -30.35
N THR A 22 13.98 2.99 -29.20
CA THR A 22 13.18 2.65 -28.00
C THR A 22 12.40 3.85 -27.46
N VAL A 23 13.00 5.03 -27.39
CA VAL A 23 12.28 6.27 -27.02
C VAL A 23 11.15 6.58 -28.01
N SER A 24 11.38 6.43 -29.28
CA SER A 24 10.37 6.60 -30.35
C SER A 24 9.20 5.62 -30.20
N GLN A 25 9.44 4.37 -29.83
CA GLN A 25 8.39 3.36 -29.65
C GLN A 25 7.50 3.67 -28.44
N ALA A 26 8.08 4.00 -27.29
CA ALA A 26 7.34 4.41 -26.10
C ALA A 26 6.46 5.65 -26.37
N GLN A 27 7.01 6.68 -27.01
CA GLN A 27 6.23 7.86 -27.41
C GLN A 27 5.09 7.52 -28.37
N SER A 28 5.28 6.56 -29.27
CA SER A 28 4.22 6.09 -30.16
C SER A 28 3.09 5.42 -29.41
N VAL A 29 3.40 4.53 -28.44
CA VAL A 29 2.42 3.89 -27.57
C VAL A 29 1.65 4.93 -26.76
N VAL A 30 2.33 5.82 -26.04
CA VAL A 30 1.70 6.88 -25.24
C VAL A 30 0.79 7.76 -26.09
N SER A 31 1.23 8.14 -27.29
CA SER A 31 0.41 8.96 -28.20
C SER A 31 -0.84 8.22 -28.68
N ALA A 32 -0.75 6.93 -28.98
CA ALA A 32 -1.87 6.10 -29.39
C ALA A 32 -2.89 5.93 -28.25
N VAL A 33 -2.41 5.68 -27.04
CA VAL A 33 -3.26 5.55 -25.83
C VAL A 33 -3.97 6.87 -25.53
N ARG A 34 -3.26 7.98 -25.62
CA ARG A 34 -3.83 9.32 -25.43
C ARG A 34 -4.92 9.63 -26.47
N ALA A 35 -4.68 9.32 -27.73
CA ALA A 35 -5.67 9.51 -28.79
C ALA A 35 -6.91 8.63 -28.55
N TYR A 36 -6.71 7.37 -28.16
CA TYR A 36 -7.80 6.46 -27.79
C TYR A 36 -8.61 7.02 -26.62
N ARG A 37 -7.93 7.40 -25.53
CA ARG A 37 -8.57 7.98 -24.35
C ARG A 37 -9.41 9.20 -24.70
N VAL A 38 -8.87 10.18 -25.43
CA VAL A 38 -9.60 11.38 -25.85
C VAL A 38 -10.87 11.04 -26.61
N ALA A 39 -10.82 10.04 -27.49
CA ALA A 39 -11.99 9.61 -28.27
C ALA A 39 -13.04 8.86 -27.44
N HIS A 40 -12.66 8.27 -26.28
CA HIS A 40 -13.51 7.38 -25.49
C HIS A 40 -13.72 7.84 -24.03
N GLU A 41 -13.38 9.08 -23.68
CA GLU A 41 -13.53 9.58 -22.30
C GLU A 41 -14.87 9.29 -21.66
N PRO A 42 -16.03 9.55 -22.30
CA PRO A 42 -17.32 9.28 -21.68
C PRO A 42 -17.56 7.79 -21.41
N GLN A 43 -17.07 6.90 -22.28
CA GLN A 43 -17.22 5.45 -22.12
C GLN A 43 -16.32 4.95 -20.98
N ILE A 44 -15.07 5.40 -20.90
CA ILE A 44 -14.11 5.03 -19.87
C ILE A 44 -14.60 5.48 -18.49
N ILE A 45 -15.04 6.75 -18.39
CA ILE A 45 -15.58 7.29 -17.13
C ILE A 45 -16.92 6.65 -16.80
N GLY A 46 -17.76 6.35 -17.81
CA GLY A 46 -19.02 5.64 -17.60
C GLY A 46 -18.82 4.26 -16.99
N GLU A 47 -17.89 3.46 -17.52
CA GLU A 47 -17.54 2.14 -16.96
C GLU A 47 -16.99 2.26 -15.51
N PHE A 48 -16.21 3.28 -15.23
CA PHE A 48 -15.72 3.56 -13.88
C PHE A 48 -16.85 3.95 -12.93
N VAL A 49 -17.74 4.85 -13.34
CA VAL A 49 -18.92 5.27 -12.58
C VAL A 49 -19.84 4.09 -12.28
N ASP A 50 -20.06 3.20 -13.25
CA ASP A 50 -20.86 1.99 -13.05
C ASP A 50 -20.24 1.08 -11.99
N LEU A 51 -18.93 0.86 -12.01
CA LEU A 51 -18.22 0.05 -11.02
C LEU A 51 -18.23 0.70 -9.64
N LEU A 52 -18.06 2.03 -9.53
CA LEU A 52 -18.10 2.78 -8.28
C LEU A 52 -19.51 2.89 -7.67
N SER A 53 -20.55 2.68 -8.47
CA SER A 53 -21.95 2.73 -8.01
C SER A 53 -22.40 1.47 -7.27
N ILE A 54 -21.60 0.41 -7.32
CA ILE A 54 -21.85 -0.81 -6.56
C ILE A 54 -21.20 -0.65 -5.18
N PRO A 55 -21.96 -0.76 -4.06
CA PRO A 55 -21.36 -0.79 -2.72
C PRO A 55 -20.29 -1.89 -2.62
N ASP A 56 -19.22 -1.64 -1.86
CA ASP A 56 -17.99 -2.46 -1.93
C ASP A 56 -17.35 -2.77 -0.57
N VAL A 57 -18.08 -2.59 0.52
CA VAL A 57 -17.54 -2.98 1.84
C VAL A 57 -17.44 -4.52 1.90
N ALA A 58 -16.26 -5.05 2.26
CA ALA A 58 -15.95 -6.48 2.25
C ALA A 58 -16.98 -7.36 3.01
N SER A 59 -17.61 -6.83 4.06
CA SER A 59 -18.65 -7.53 4.82
C SER A 59 -20.03 -7.56 4.13
N ASP A 60 -20.23 -6.78 3.06
CA ASP A 60 -21.46 -6.77 2.27
C ASP A 60 -21.39 -7.78 1.12
N ALA A 61 -21.46 -9.07 1.46
CA ALA A 61 -21.28 -10.17 0.53
C ALA A 61 -22.12 -10.06 -0.77
N PRO A 62 -23.41 -9.68 -0.76
CA PRO A 62 -24.17 -9.53 -2.00
C PRO A 62 -23.62 -8.46 -2.94
N ASN A 63 -23.16 -7.35 -2.42
CA ASN A 63 -22.61 -6.26 -3.23
C ASN A 63 -21.18 -6.53 -3.66
N ILE A 64 -20.36 -7.16 -2.82
CA ILE A 64 -19.02 -7.64 -3.19
C ILE A 64 -19.11 -8.63 -4.35
N GLN A 65 -20.04 -9.58 -4.32
CA GLN A 65 -20.26 -10.50 -5.45
C GLN A 65 -20.71 -9.76 -6.71
N ARG A 66 -21.53 -8.69 -6.61
CA ARG A 66 -21.90 -7.86 -7.77
C ARG A 66 -20.68 -7.15 -8.37
N ASN A 67 -19.75 -6.66 -7.56
CA ASN A 67 -18.47 -6.11 -8.04
C ASN A 67 -17.67 -7.17 -8.80
N ALA A 68 -17.52 -8.38 -8.24
CA ALA A 68 -16.81 -9.48 -8.90
C ALA A 68 -17.42 -9.82 -10.27
N VAL A 69 -18.74 -9.97 -10.36
CA VAL A 69 -19.46 -10.25 -11.63
C VAL A 69 -19.28 -9.11 -12.64
N GLN A 70 -19.31 -7.85 -12.20
CA GLN A 70 -19.07 -6.71 -13.07
C GLN A 70 -17.64 -6.76 -13.64
N ILE A 71 -16.64 -6.97 -12.78
CA ILE A 71 -15.23 -7.07 -13.18
C ILE A 71 -15.00 -8.28 -14.11
N GLU A 72 -15.61 -9.43 -13.80
CA GLU A 72 -15.58 -10.60 -14.68
C GLU A 72 -16.11 -10.27 -16.09
N THR A 73 -17.23 -9.53 -16.16
CA THR A 73 -17.82 -9.09 -17.42
C THR A 73 -16.89 -8.15 -18.20
N MET A 74 -16.28 -7.20 -17.50
CA MET A 74 -15.31 -6.26 -18.08
C MET A 74 -14.07 -7.00 -18.65
N LEU A 75 -13.56 -8.00 -17.95
CA LEU A 75 -12.44 -8.83 -18.39
C LEU A 75 -12.80 -9.69 -19.58
N LYS A 76 -13.94 -10.40 -19.55
CA LYS A 76 -14.40 -11.26 -20.64
C LYS A 76 -14.64 -10.50 -21.93
N SER A 77 -15.16 -9.27 -21.87
CA SER A 77 -15.38 -8.42 -23.04
C SER A 77 -14.06 -8.04 -23.75
N ARG A 78 -12.93 -8.12 -23.06
CA ARG A 78 -11.57 -7.84 -23.55
C ARG A 78 -10.77 -9.10 -23.93
N GLY A 79 -11.41 -10.26 -23.89
CA GLY A 79 -10.81 -11.52 -24.31
C GLY A 79 -10.02 -12.27 -23.23
N PHE A 80 -10.10 -11.85 -21.97
CA PHE A 80 -9.48 -12.60 -20.87
C PHE A 80 -10.17 -13.94 -20.64
N GLN A 81 -9.38 -14.95 -20.30
CA GLN A 81 -9.86 -16.16 -19.65
C GLN A 81 -10.02 -15.84 -18.16
N VAL A 82 -11.25 -15.94 -17.63
CA VAL A 82 -11.56 -15.47 -16.28
C VAL A 82 -11.99 -16.61 -15.38
N GLN A 83 -11.56 -16.58 -14.12
CA GLN A 83 -11.96 -17.50 -13.08
C GLN A 83 -12.26 -16.71 -11.80
N GLU A 84 -13.42 -16.95 -11.18
CA GLU A 84 -13.65 -16.56 -9.78
C GLU A 84 -13.05 -17.62 -8.87
N LEU A 85 -12.12 -17.23 -8.00
CA LEU A 85 -11.50 -18.10 -7.02
C LEU A 85 -12.19 -17.85 -5.67
N PRO A 86 -12.96 -18.83 -5.16
CA PRO A 86 -13.70 -18.63 -3.91
C PRO A 86 -12.72 -18.50 -2.73
N THR A 87 -13.03 -17.62 -1.81
CA THR A 87 -12.31 -17.42 -0.55
C THR A 87 -12.99 -18.17 0.58
N ALA A 88 -13.98 -17.58 1.27
CA ALA A 88 -14.80 -18.19 2.30
C ALA A 88 -16.28 -17.90 2.06
N GLU A 89 -17.16 -18.67 2.72
CA GLU A 89 -18.61 -18.45 2.61
C GLU A 89 -18.98 -17.04 3.06
N GLY A 90 -19.71 -16.31 2.22
CA GLY A 90 -20.12 -14.93 2.47
C GLY A 90 -19.03 -13.89 2.29
N ARG A 91 -17.96 -14.23 1.59
CA ARG A 91 -16.83 -13.35 1.31
C ARG A 91 -16.63 -13.10 -0.19
N GLY A 92 -15.89 -12.05 -0.53
CA GLY A 92 -15.56 -11.70 -1.91
C GLY A 92 -14.59 -12.69 -2.55
N PRO A 93 -14.85 -13.20 -3.77
CA PRO A 93 -13.90 -14.04 -4.47
C PRO A 93 -12.69 -13.22 -4.94
N VAL A 94 -11.57 -13.89 -5.22
CA VAL A 94 -10.51 -13.32 -6.05
C VAL A 94 -10.92 -13.49 -7.52
N VAL A 95 -11.03 -12.40 -8.27
CA VAL A 95 -11.26 -12.45 -9.71
C VAL A 95 -9.91 -12.54 -10.42
N PHE A 96 -9.64 -13.70 -11.00
CA PHE A 96 -8.42 -13.97 -11.76
C PHE A 96 -8.71 -13.89 -13.26
N GLY A 97 -7.87 -13.16 -14.00
CA GLY A 97 -7.95 -13.10 -15.47
C GLY A 97 -6.60 -13.35 -16.11
N GLU A 98 -6.59 -14.02 -17.26
CA GLU A 98 -5.39 -14.30 -18.05
C GLU A 98 -5.61 -13.91 -19.52
N LEU A 99 -4.67 -13.16 -20.09
CA LEU A 99 -4.67 -12.74 -21.48
C LEU A 99 -3.29 -12.98 -22.10
N ASP A 100 -3.21 -13.99 -22.94
CA ASP A 100 -1.99 -14.34 -23.65
C ASP A 100 -1.71 -13.37 -24.80
N SER A 101 -0.43 -13.04 -24.99
CA SER A 101 0.05 -12.26 -26.13
C SER A 101 0.93 -13.13 -27.03
N PRO A 102 0.59 -13.24 -28.32
CA PRO A 102 1.37 -14.07 -29.26
C PRO A 102 2.83 -13.63 -29.35
N GLY A 103 3.74 -14.55 -29.01
CA GLY A 103 5.18 -14.30 -29.05
C GLY A 103 5.79 -13.71 -27.79
N ALA A 104 5.00 -13.37 -26.80
CA ALA A 104 5.49 -12.94 -25.48
C ALA A 104 6.29 -14.04 -24.80
N LYS A 105 7.40 -13.67 -24.18
CA LYS A 105 8.30 -14.60 -23.46
C LYS A 105 8.13 -14.51 -21.95
N HIS A 106 7.59 -13.42 -21.49
CA HIS A 106 7.42 -13.09 -20.08
C HIS A 106 5.95 -12.95 -19.73
N THR A 107 5.63 -13.21 -18.49
CA THR A 107 4.29 -13.07 -17.93
C THR A 107 4.35 -12.13 -16.72
N ILE A 108 3.57 -11.07 -16.74
CA ILE A 108 3.40 -10.16 -15.61
C ILE A 108 2.04 -10.35 -14.98
N LEU A 109 1.98 -10.15 -13.66
CA LEU A 109 0.75 -10.15 -12.90
C LEU A 109 0.48 -8.74 -12.42
N PHE A 110 -0.74 -8.22 -12.64
CA PHE A 110 -1.22 -7.01 -11.95
C PHE A 110 -2.14 -7.40 -10.80
N TYR A 111 -1.94 -6.75 -9.66
CA TYR A 111 -2.81 -6.86 -8.50
C TYR A 111 -3.46 -5.51 -8.21
N ALA A 112 -4.76 -5.54 -7.93
CA ALA A 112 -5.56 -4.46 -7.38
C ALA A 112 -6.69 -5.07 -6.53
N HIS A 113 -7.38 -4.25 -5.72
CA HIS A 113 -8.55 -4.74 -5.01
C HIS A 113 -9.82 -3.96 -5.40
N TYR A 114 -10.99 -4.54 -5.11
CA TYR A 114 -12.28 -3.95 -5.50
C TYR A 114 -13.23 -3.75 -4.32
N ASP A 115 -12.84 -4.17 -3.12
CA ASP A 115 -13.50 -3.77 -1.88
C ASP A 115 -13.01 -2.39 -1.42
N GLY A 116 -13.71 -1.82 -0.47
CA GLY A 116 -13.41 -0.51 0.08
C GLY A 116 -13.73 -0.43 1.57
N GLN A 117 -13.11 0.51 2.25
CA GLN A 117 -13.32 0.78 3.67
C GLN A 117 -14.78 1.07 4.02
N PRO A 118 -15.25 0.68 5.21
CA PRO A 118 -16.56 1.05 5.72
C PRO A 118 -16.82 2.56 5.66
N VAL A 119 -18.05 2.95 5.43
CA VAL A 119 -18.43 4.34 5.15
C VAL A 119 -19.42 4.89 6.18
N ASP A 120 -19.22 6.16 6.55
CA ASP A 120 -20.21 6.98 7.23
C ASP A 120 -20.70 8.07 6.25
N ALA A 121 -21.85 7.80 5.61
CA ALA A 121 -22.41 8.69 4.60
C ALA A 121 -22.72 10.11 5.11
N SER A 122 -22.89 10.30 6.43
CA SER A 122 -23.18 11.60 7.02
C SER A 122 -21.99 12.56 6.98
N LYS A 123 -20.78 12.04 6.75
CA LYS A 123 -19.53 12.82 6.68
C LYS A 123 -19.12 13.18 5.25
N TRP A 124 -19.90 12.76 4.24
CA TRP A 124 -19.63 13.08 2.84
C TRP A 124 -20.23 14.43 2.47
N ILE A 125 -19.42 15.31 1.89
CA ILE A 125 -19.78 16.69 1.56
C ILE A 125 -20.46 16.74 0.18
N ASP A 126 -21.76 17.07 0.16
CA ASP A 126 -22.60 17.19 -1.07
C ASP A 126 -22.57 15.96 -1.99
N THR A 127 -22.11 14.81 -1.51
CA THR A 127 -22.02 13.56 -2.26
C THR A 127 -22.44 12.39 -1.37
N LYS A 128 -22.38 11.17 -1.90
CA LYS A 128 -22.60 9.92 -1.16
C LYS A 128 -21.54 8.90 -1.57
N PRO A 129 -21.17 7.96 -0.69
CA PRO A 129 -20.09 7.01 -0.94
C PRO A 129 -20.20 6.25 -2.27
N PHE A 130 -21.39 5.77 -2.60
CA PHE A 130 -21.66 4.94 -3.78
C PHE A 130 -22.56 5.65 -4.83
N VAL A 131 -22.50 6.98 -4.85
CA VAL A 131 -23.10 7.82 -5.89
C VAL A 131 -21.99 8.70 -6.44
N PRO A 132 -21.24 8.22 -7.44
CA PRO A 132 -20.10 8.94 -7.98
C PRO A 132 -20.47 10.35 -8.42
N ALA A 133 -19.65 11.32 -8.06
CA ALA A 133 -19.87 12.72 -8.36
C ALA A 133 -18.60 13.36 -8.92
N LEU A 134 -18.78 14.20 -9.94
CA LEU A 134 -17.69 14.91 -10.59
C LEU A 134 -17.55 16.33 -10.05
N ARG A 135 -16.35 16.75 -9.69
CA ARG A 135 -16.02 18.13 -9.30
C ARG A 135 -14.92 18.72 -10.18
N THR A 136 -14.93 20.04 -10.29
CA THR A 136 -13.95 20.79 -11.11
C THR A 136 -12.56 20.86 -10.48
N ASP A 137 -12.40 20.50 -9.21
CA ASP A 137 -11.17 20.46 -8.43
C ASP A 137 -11.42 19.75 -7.09
N SER A 138 -10.43 19.71 -6.20
CA SER A 138 -10.60 19.25 -4.82
C SER A 138 -11.61 20.10 -4.05
N ILE A 139 -12.26 19.50 -3.05
CA ILE A 139 -13.17 20.21 -2.15
C ILE A 139 -12.43 21.34 -1.46
N ASP A 140 -11.20 21.12 -1.01
CA ASP A 140 -10.37 22.10 -0.31
C ASP A 140 -9.96 23.28 -1.21
N ALA A 141 -9.84 23.05 -2.51
CA ALA A 141 -9.62 24.10 -3.51
C ALA A 141 -10.93 24.79 -3.97
N GLY A 142 -12.09 24.40 -3.41
CA GLY A 142 -13.38 24.98 -3.75
C GLY A 142 -13.99 24.40 -5.04
N GLY A 143 -13.60 23.17 -5.43
CA GLY A 143 -14.14 22.45 -6.59
C GLY A 143 -15.66 22.33 -6.54
N LYS A 144 -16.32 22.64 -7.66
CA LYS A 144 -17.80 22.64 -7.79
C LYS A 144 -18.29 21.34 -8.42
N LEU A 145 -19.42 20.85 -7.95
CA LEU A 145 -20.13 19.73 -8.60
C LEU A 145 -20.54 20.12 -10.01
N ILE A 146 -20.29 19.22 -10.95
CA ILE A 146 -20.68 19.34 -12.36
C ILE A 146 -21.23 18.00 -12.86
N PRO A 147 -22.09 17.99 -13.88
CA PRO A 147 -22.51 16.75 -14.52
C PRO A 147 -21.34 16.08 -15.25
N PHE A 148 -21.37 14.76 -15.35
CA PHE A 148 -20.43 14.02 -16.19
C PHE A 148 -20.66 14.39 -17.67
N PRO A 149 -19.62 14.82 -18.41
CA PRO A 149 -19.73 15.09 -19.84
C PRO A 149 -20.04 13.82 -20.65
N ASP A 150 -20.85 13.99 -21.71
CA ASP A 150 -21.24 12.95 -22.65
C ASP A 150 -20.46 13.01 -24.00
N LYS A 151 -19.51 13.96 -24.12
CA LYS A 151 -18.74 14.18 -25.34
C LYS A 151 -17.25 13.89 -25.14
N PRO A 152 -16.56 13.36 -26.15
CA PRO A 152 -15.12 13.24 -26.15
C PRO A 152 -14.40 14.59 -25.93
N ASP A 153 -13.17 14.54 -25.47
CA ASP A 153 -12.29 15.71 -25.20
C ASP A 153 -12.93 16.78 -24.30
N SER A 154 -13.71 16.33 -23.31
CA SER A 154 -14.44 17.24 -22.42
C SER A 154 -13.94 17.21 -20.97
N TYR A 155 -13.23 16.17 -20.57
CA TYR A 155 -12.71 16.03 -19.21
C TYR A 155 -11.39 16.78 -19.04
N LYS A 156 -11.19 17.40 -17.86
CA LYS A 156 -9.96 18.11 -17.53
C LYS A 156 -9.17 17.34 -16.47
N ASP A 157 -7.86 17.41 -16.56
CA ASP A 157 -6.95 16.66 -15.70
C ASP A 157 -7.13 16.98 -14.21
N ASP A 158 -7.48 18.23 -13.86
CA ASP A 158 -7.68 18.64 -12.46
C ASP A 158 -9.05 18.26 -11.88
N TRP A 159 -9.99 17.81 -12.72
CA TRP A 159 -11.28 17.36 -12.22
C TRP A 159 -11.13 16.07 -11.41
N ARG A 160 -12.07 15.88 -10.47
CA ARG A 160 -12.02 14.74 -9.55
C ARG A 160 -13.35 14.01 -9.48
N ILE A 161 -13.29 12.68 -9.49
CA ILE A 161 -14.42 11.80 -9.23
C ILE A 161 -14.39 11.44 -7.75
N TYR A 162 -15.50 11.72 -7.05
CA TYR A 162 -15.70 11.44 -5.64
C TYR A 162 -16.61 10.23 -5.48
N ALA A 163 -16.09 9.15 -4.94
CA ALA A 163 -16.79 7.95 -4.50
C ALA A 163 -15.88 7.11 -3.61
N ARG A 164 -16.43 6.17 -2.82
CA ARG A 164 -15.64 5.16 -2.13
C ARG A 164 -14.96 4.27 -3.19
N ALA A 165 -13.74 3.81 -2.92
CA ALA A 165 -12.86 3.04 -3.79
C ALA A 165 -12.51 3.74 -5.13
N ALA A 166 -12.78 5.06 -5.25
CA ALA A 166 -12.39 5.80 -6.45
C ALA A 166 -10.87 5.91 -6.60
N GLY A 167 -10.17 6.03 -5.47
CA GLY A 167 -8.71 5.99 -5.40
C GLY A 167 -8.22 4.59 -5.02
N ASP A 168 -8.80 4.03 -4.00
CA ASP A 168 -8.36 2.83 -3.30
C ASP A 168 -9.42 1.72 -3.40
N ASP A 169 -9.37 0.82 -4.43
CA ASP A 169 -8.34 0.69 -5.49
C ASP A 169 -8.97 0.36 -6.87
N LYS A 170 -10.22 0.83 -7.16
CA LYS A 170 -10.90 0.54 -8.42
C LYS A 170 -10.35 1.30 -9.63
N ALA A 171 -9.70 2.46 -9.44
CA ALA A 171 -9.11 3.22 -10.53
C ALA A 171 -8.04 2.46 -11.30
N PRO A 172 -7.09 1.75 -10.68
CA PRO A 172 -6.14 0.89 -11.37
C PRO A 172 -6.78 -0.19 -12.24
N ILE A 173 -7.90 -0.79 -11.80
CA ILE A 173 -8.64 -1.77 -12.62
C ILE A 173 -9.03 -1.14 -13.95
N ILE A 174 -9.66 0.04 -13.93
CA ILE A 174 -10.02 0.79 -15.14
C ILE A 174 -8.78 1.17 -15.96
N GLY A 175 -7.71 1.60 -15.29
CA GLY A 175 -6.44 1.96 -15.94
C GLY A 175 -5.83 0.81 -16.71
N ILE A 176 -5.75 -0.39 -16.13
CA ILE A 176 -5.23 -1.61 -16.76
C ILE A 176 -6.11 -2.02 -17.94
N LEU A 177 -7.42 -2.08 -17.75
CA LEU A 177 -8.35 -2.53 -18.78
C LEU A 177 -8.40 -1.57 -19.97
N THR A 178 -8.40 -0.26 -19.71
CA THR A 178 -8.34 0.74 -20.79
C THR A 178 -7.01 0.73 -21.53
N ALA A 179 -5.90 0.44 -20.85
CA ALA A 179 -4.61 0.25 -21.51
C ALA A 179 -4.65 -0.91 -22.51
N VAL A 180 -5.27 -2.03 -22.15
CA VAL A 180 -5.50 -3.17 -23.06
C VAL A 180 -6.38 -2.77 -24.26
N ASP A 181 -7.50 -2.08 -24.00
CA ASP A 181 -8.38 -1.59 -25.07
C ASP A 181 -7.66 -0.69 -26.06
N ALA A 182 -6.86 0.26 -25.57
CA ALA A 182 -6.12 1.19 -26.40
C ALA A 182 -5.05 0.50 -27.25
N LEU A 183 -4.35 -0.50 -26.70
CA LEU A 183 -3.39 -1.31 -27.44
C LEU A 183 -4.08 -2.13 -28.53
N HIS A 184 -5.17 -2.81 -28.22
CA HIS A 184 -5.94 -3.59 -29.18
C HIS A 184 -6.50 -2.73 -30.32
N ALA A 185 -7.13 -1.59 -29.98
CA ALA A 185 -7.71 -0.68 -30.97
C ALA A 185 -6.67 -0.10 -31.96
N ASN A 186 -5.43 0.02 -31.54
CA ASN A 186 -4.33 0.51 -32.37
C ASN A 186 -3.47 -0.61 -32.96
N ASN A 187 -3.83 -1.88 -32.82
CA ASN A 187 -3.07 -3.06 -33.24
C ASN A 187 -1.62 -3.05 -32.70
N ILE A 188 -1.40 -2.57 -31.50
CA ILE A 188 -0.10 -2.59 -30.81
C ILE A 188 -0.03 -3.88 -30.01
N PRO A 189 0.91 -4.79 -30.32
CA PRO A 189 1.04 -6.04 -29.58
C PRO A 189 1.59 -5.79 -28.16
N MET A 190 1.12 -6.55 -27.20
CA MET A 190 1.75 -6.60 -25.89
C MET A 190 3.05 -7.42 -25.95
N ALA A 191 4.12 -6.94 -25.32
CA ALA A 191 5.41 -7.63 -25.22
C ALA A 191 5.38 -8.76 -24.17
N VAL A 192 4.36 -8.78 -23.31
CA VAL A 192 4.20 -9.70 -22.17
C VAL A 192 2.82 -10.34 -22.18
N ASN A 193 2.71 -11.55 -21.62
CA ASN A 193 1.41 -12.10 -21.21
C ASN A 193 0.95 -11.36 -19.95
N LEU A 194 -0.34 -11.15 -19.83
CA LEU A 194 -0.96 -10.43 -18.73
C LEU A 194 -1.83 -11.36 -17.90
N LYS A 195 -1.57 -11.38 -16.59
CA LYS A 195 -2.50 -11.90 -15.59
C LYS A 195 -2.96 -10.77 -14.69
N VAL A 196 -4.22 -10.81 -14.28
CA VAL A 196 -4.78 -9.87 -13.30
C VAL A 196 -5.33 -10.63 -12.11
N ILE A 197 -5.17 -10.06 -10.94
CA ILE A 197 -5.61 -10.57 -9.64
C ILE A 197 -6.35 -9.43 -8.97
N PHE A 198 -7.68 -9.51 -8.93
CA PHE A 198 -8.51 -8.50 -8.27
C PHE A 198 -9.14 -9.10 -7.03
N GLU A 199 -8.77 -8.59 -5.86
CA GLU A 199 -9.18 -9.08 -4.55
C GLU A 199 -10.40 -8.33 -4.02
N GLY A 200 -11.23 -8.99 -3.22
CA GLY A 200 -12.43 -8.40 -2.62
C GLY A 200 -12.42 -8.35 -1.09
N GLU A 201 -11.26 -8.45 -0.45
CA GLU A 201 -11.10 -8.47 1.01
C GLU A 201 -9.83 -7.75 1.50
N GLU A 202 -9.18 -6.92 0.67
CA GLU A 202 -7.91 -6.27 1.04
C GLU A 202 -8.10 -5.36 2.26
N GLU A 203 -9.15 -4.58 2.26
CA GLU A 203 -9.50 -3.61 3.30
C GLU A 203 -9.92 -4.27 4.64
N ASP A 204 -10.19 -5.58 4.63
CA ASP A 204 -10.36 -6.42 5.82
C ASP A 204 -9.06 -7.20 6.15
N SER A 205 -7.91 -6.77 5.63
CA SER A 205 -6.57 -7.35 5.82
C SER A 205 -6.35 -8.71 5.13
N SER A 206 -7.03 -8.97 4.02
CA SER A 206 -6.88 -10.17 3.16
C SER A 206 -6.91 -11.52 3.90
N PRO A 207 -7.90 -11.79 4.76
CA PRO A 207 -7.85 -12.92 5.68
C PRO A 207 -7.83 -14.29 4.98
N HIS A 208 -8.25 -14.35 3.71
CA HIS A 208 -8.33 -15.61 2.96
C HIS A 208 -7.42 -15.65 1.72
N LEU A 209 -6.72 -14.57 1.39
CA LEU A 209 -5.89 -14.48 0.19
C LEU A 209 -4.79 -15.54 0.18
N GLU A 210 -4.07 -15.74 1.30
CA GLU A 210 -2.99 -16.73 1.40
C GLU A 210 -3.49 -18.15 1.10
N ALA A 211 -4.61 -18.55 1.72
CA ALA A 211 -5.21 -19.87 1.48
C ALA A 211 -5.68 -20.03 0.04
N THR A 212 -6.25 -18.98 -0.56
CA THR A 212 -6.69 -18.97 -1.97
C THR A 212 -5.50 -19.09 -2.92
N VAL A 213 -4.44 -18.34 -2.70
CA VAL A 213 -3.20 -18.41 -3.49
C VAL A 213 -2.56 -19.79 -3.35
N ASP A 214 -2.51 -20.35 -2.15
CA ASP A 214 -1.97 -21.68 -1.88
C ASP A 214 -2.75 -22.80 -2.60
N ALA A 215 -4.07 -22.72 -2.62
CA ALA A 215 -4.92 -23.66 -3.32
C ALA A 215 -4.75 -23.59 -4.85
N HIS A 216 -4.39 -22.43 -5.39
CA HIS A 216 -4.34 -22.13 -6.81
C HIS A 216 -2.95 -21.70 -7.32
N LYS A 217 -1.85 -22.10 -6.67
CA LYS A 217 -0.46 -21.69 -6.97
C LYS A 217 -0.08 -21.70 -8.46
N LYS A 218 -0.66 -22.60 -9.24
CA LYS A 218 -0.36 -22.71 -10.68
C LYS A 218 -0.87 -21.51 -11.49
N LEU A 219 -1.92 -20.83 -11.03
CA LEU A 219 -2.45 -19.66 -11.70
C LEU A 219 -1.53 -18.45 -11.47
N PHE A 220 -0.95 -18.34 -10.28
CA PHE A 220 -0.11 -17.20 -9.86
C PHE A 220 1.36 -17.34 -10.28
N THR A 221 1.63 -18.04 -11.38
CA THR A 221 2.98 -18.15 -11.95
C THR A 221 3.24 -17.00 -12.91
N GLY A 222 4.45 -16.42 -12.85
CA GLY A 222 4.88 -15.35 -13.72
C GLY A 222 6.30 -14.88 -13.37
N ASP A 223 6.72 -13.76 -13.94
CA ASP A 223 8.07 -13.21 -13.78
C ASP A 223 8.11 -12.05 -12.76
N VAL A 224 7.01 -11.33 -12.60
CA VAL A 224 6.86 -10.22 -11.64
C VAL A 224 5.38 -9.96 -11.36
N LEU A 225 5.09 -9.59 -10.12
CA LEU A 225 3.80 -9.04 -9.73
C LEU A 225 3.94 -7.53 -9.58
N ILE A 226 3.03 -6.79 -10.21
CA ILE A 226 2.89 -5.35 -10.09
C ILE A 226 1.65 -5.07 -9.26
N THR A 227 1.82 -4.55 -8.04
CA THR A 227 0.69 -4.02 -7.28
C THR A 227 0.39 -2.61 -7.75
N ALA A 228 -0.89 -2.35 -8.02
CA ALA A 228 -1.35 -1.04 -8.48
C ALA A 228 -1.86 -0.16 -7.33
N ASP A 229 -2.00 -0.75 -6.15
CA ASP A 229 -2.48 -0.16 -4.92
C ASP A 229 -1.53 0.90 -4.35
N GLY A 230 -2.13 1.95 -3.77
CA GLY A 230 -1.48 3.08 -3.15
C GLY A 230 -1.42 4.34 -4.01
N PRO A 231 -1.05 5.48 -3.40
CA PRO A 231 -0.96 6.75 -4.11
C PRO A 231 0.41 6.96 -4.78
N ILE A 232 0.44 7.86 -5.78
CA ILE A 232 1.69 8.40 -6.33
C ILE A 232 2.45 9.24 -5.28
N ASP A 233 3.66 9.70 -5.64
CA ASP A 233 4.45 10.56 -4.74
C ASP A 233 3.77 11.90 -4.46
N GLN A 234 3.99 12.45 -3.25
CA GLN A 234 3.43 13.73 -2.80
C GLN A 234 3.83 14.93 -3.68
N SER A 235 4.88 14.80 -4.47
CA SER A 235 5.27 15.81 -5.45
C SER A 235 4.37 15.82 -6.70
N GLY A 236 3.44 14.86 -6.83
CA GLY A 236 2.63 14.63 -8.02
C GLY A 236 3.36 13.86 -9.13
N ARG A 237 4.61 13.44 -8.89
CA ARG A 237 5.37 12.60 -9.82
C ARG A 237 4.92 11.15 -9.73
N PRO A 238 5.01 10.39 -10.81
CA PRO A 238 4.81 8.94 -10.79
C PRO A 238 5.71 8.29 -9.74
N LEU A 239 5.23 7.20 -9.17
CA LEU A 239 5.95 6.43 -8.16
C LEU A 239 6.15 5.00 -8.64
N ILE A 240 7.32 4.44 -8.36
CA ILE A 240 7.59 3.01 -8.41
C ILE A 240 8.26 2.60 -7.10
N PHE A 241 7.71 1.61 -6.41
CA PHE A 241 8.28 1.11 -5.15
C PHE A 241 8.53 -0.40 -5.22
N PHE A 242 9.49 -0.86 -4.43
CA PHE A 242 10.04 -2.22 -4.55
C PHE A 242 9.72 -3.09 -3.34
N GLY A 243 8.71 -2.75 -2.58
CA GLY A 243 8.20 -3.52 -1.46
C GLY A 243 7.44 -2.69 -0.46
N ASN A 244 6.85 -3.38 0.51
CA ASN A 244 6.01 -2.84 1.56
C ASN A 244 6.57 -3.21 2.93
N ARG A 245 6.28 -2.38 3.93
CA ARG A 245 6.58 -2.74 5.32
C ARG A 245 5.68 -3.89 5.77
N GLY A 246 6.22 -4.76 6.63
CA GLY A 246 5.42 -5.68 7.41
C GLY A 246 4.84 -4.97 8.64
N VAL A 247 3.97 -5.65 9.35
CA VAL A 247 3.33 -5.14 10.57
C VAL A 247 3.05 -6.27 11.54
N ILE A 248 3.06 -5.94 12.84
CA ILE A 248 2.47 -6.75 13.91
C ILE A 248 1.95 -5.81 14.99
N SER A 249 0.70 -6.02 15.42
CA SER A 249 0.08 -5.29 16.52
C SER A 249 0.24 -6.06 17.82
N VAL A 250 0.61 -5.36 18.90
CA VAL A 250 0.85 -5.97 20.21
C VAL A 250 0.04 -5.24 21.26
N ARG A 251 -0.56 -6.01 22.18
CA ARG A 251 -1.25 -5.50 23.35
C ARG A 251 -0.48 -5.87 24.61
N ILE A 252 -0.26 -4.90 25.49
CA ILE A 252 0.41 -5.08 26.77
C ILE A 252 -0.53 -4.60 27.86
N THR A 253 -0.96 -5.49 28.76
CA THR A 253 -1.74 -5.13 29.94
C THR A 253 -0.91 -5.38 31.20
N VAL A 254 -0.65 -4.34 31.98
CA VAL A 254 0.04 -4.42 33.29
C VAL A 254 -0.99 -4.41 34.39
N PHE A 255 -0.91 -5.38 35.30
CA PHE A 255 -1.86 -5.55 36.39
C PHE A 255 -1.40 -4.89 37.67
N GLY A 256 -2.37 -4.30 38.37
CA GLY A 256 -2.29 -3.75 39.70
C GLY A 256 -3.12 -4.56 40.73
N PRO A 257 -3.86 -3.91 41.64
CA PRO A 257 -4.76 -4.58 42.56
C PRO A 257 -5.94 -5.24 41.83
N LEU A 258 -6.70 -6.13 42.50
CA LEU A 258 -7.85 -6.85 41.93
C LEU A 258 -9.02 -5.93 41.54
N HIS A 259 -9.11 -4.77 42.12
CA HIS A 259 -10.09 -3.72 41.83
C HIS A 259 -9.50 -2.36 42.17
N PRO A 260 -10.01 -1.27 41.62
CA PRO A 260 -9.50 0.07 41.91
C PRO A 260 -9.52 0.37 43.41
N LEU A 261 -8.44 0.93 43.93
CA LEU A 261 -8.29 1.28 45.33
C LEU A 261 -8.31 2.80 45.53
N HIS A 262 -8.80 3.27 46.70
CA HIS A 262 -8.75 4.68 47.02
C HIS A 262 -7.29 5.15 47.21
N SER A 263 -6.83 6.10 46.38
CA SER A 263 -5.43 6.53 46.37
C SER A 263 -4.98 7.24 47.64
N GLY A 264 -5.92 7.90 48.38
CA GLY A 264 -5.65 8.51 49.67
C GLY A 264 -5.34 7.52 50.76
N HIS A 265 -5.87 6.28 50.68
CA HIS A 265 -5.63 5.24 51.68
C HIS A 265 -4.45 4.34 51.32
N TYR A 266 -4.24 4.08 50.03
CA TYR A 266 -3.32 3.05 49.54
C TYR A 266 -2.20 3.58 48.66
N GLY A 267 -2.15 4.92 48.43
CA GLY A 267 -1.05 5.56 47.68
C GLY A 267 0.30 5.28 48.35
N ASN A 268 1.35 5.19 47.56
CA ASN A 268 2.71 4.79 47.95
C ASN A 268 2.84 3.34 48.50
N TRP A 269 1.74 2.63 48.79
CA TRP A 269 1.75 1.26 49.25
C TRP A 269 1.32 0.27 48.16
N ALA A 270 0.16 0.45 47.53
CA ALA A 270 -0.28 -0.38 46.44
C ALA A 270 0.38 0.04 45.11
N PRO A 271 0.83 -0.92 44.30
CA PRO A 271 1.42 -0.61 43.02
C PRO A 271 0.40 0.00 42.05
N ASN A 272 0.78 1.07 41.36
CA ASN A 272 -0.03 1.71 40.33
C ASN A 272 0.35 1.14 38.95
N PRO A 273 -0.53 0.42 38.24
CA PRO A 273 -0.23 -0.18 36.93
C PRO A 273 0.00 0.85 35.85
N ALA A 274 -0.67 2.01 35.86
CA ALA A 274 -0.44 3.08 34.90
C ALA A 274 1.00 3.60 34.94
N MET A 275 1.52 3.83 36.18
CA MET A 275 2.91 4.26 36.35
C MET A 275 3.90 3.16 35.90
N ARG A 276 3.59 1.90 36.22
CA ARG A 276 4.42 0.76 35.83
C ARG A 276 4.46 0.56 34.31
N LEU A 277 3.32 0.69 33.65
CA LEU A 277 3.25 0.60 32.18
C LEU A 277 4.01 1.76 31.53
N ALA A 278 3.83 3.00 32.01
CA ALA A 278 4.57 4.16 31.50
C ALA A 278 6.11 3.96 31.64
N GLN A 279 6.56 3.47 32.80
CA GLN A 279 7.97 3.14 33.03
C GLN A 279 8.45 2.03 32.09
N LEU A 280 7.66 1.00 31.85
CA LEU A 280 7.99 -0.10 30.94
C LEU A 280 8.14 0.43 29.51
N LEU A 281 7.17 1.19 29.00
CA LEU A 281 7.19 1.77 27.66
C LEU A 281 8.38 2.71 27.46
N ALA A 282 8.74 3.50 28.47
CA ALA A 282 9.91 4.38 28.42
C ALA A 282 11.25 3.62 28.30
N THR A 283 11.29 2.32 28.58
CA THR A 283 12.48 1.50 28.34
C THR A 283 12.59 0.96 26.92
N MET A 284 11.51 1.06 26.12
CA MET A 284 11.44 0.47 24.78
C MET A 284 11.92 1.43 23.70
N LYS A 285 11.87 2.73 23.93
CA LYS A 285 12.21 3.76 22.94
C LYS A 285 12.93 4.94 23.59
N SER A 286 13.97 5.46 22.92
CA SER A 286 14.68 6.66 23.35
C SER A 286 13.92 7.93 22.96
N SER A 287 14.33 9.06 23.52
CA SER A 287 13.70 10.37 23.27
C SER A 287 13.88 10.87 21.84
N ASP A 288 14.82 10.32 21.08
CA ASP A 288 15.04 10.60 19.65
C ASP A 288 14.37 9.58 18.73
N GLY A 289 13.48 8.74 19.28
CA GLY A 289 12.67 7.80 18.51
C GLY A 289 13.33 6.44 18.21
N ARG A 290 14.57 6.17 18.66
CA ARG A 290 15.23 4.88 18.43
C ARG A 290 14.64 3.80 19.36
N VAL A 291 14.34 2.63 18.81
CA VAL A 291 13.88 1.47 19.59
C VAL A 291 15.05 0.88 20.38
N LEU A 292 14.84 0.65 21.68
CA LEU A 292 15.85 0.17 22.64
C LEU A 292 15.70 -1.32 22.99
N VAL A 293 14.72 -2.00 22.40
CA VAL A 293 14.55 -3.46 22.54
C VAL A 293 15.79 -4.14 21.96
N PRO A 294 16.53 -4.96 22.75
CA PRO A 294 17.75 -5.59 22.28
C PRO A 294 17.50 -6.49 21.07
N GLY A 295 18.33 -6.34 20.05
CA GLY A 295 18.24 -7.13 18.82
C GLY A 295 17.26 -6.61 17.77
N PHE A 296 16.46 -5.59 18.06
CA PHE A 296 15.40 -5.06 17.17
C PHE A 296 15.88 -4.70 15.75
N TYR A 297 17.14 -4.36 15.60
CA TYR A 297 17.74 -4.00 14.30
C TYR A 297 18.69 -5.08 13.73
N ASP A 298 18.91 -6.19 14.43
CA ASP A 298 19.99 -7.13 14.09
C ASP A 298 19.78 -7.84 12.75
N ASN A 299 18.54 -8.07 12.37
CA ASN A 299 18.21 -8.79 11.13
C ASN A 299 17.91 -7.87 9.94
N VAL A 300 17.96 -6.55 10.14
CA VAL A 300 17.67 -5.59 9.07
C VAL A 300 18.66 -5.73 7.93
N VAL A 301 18.16 -6.01 6.73
CA VAL A 301 18.99 -6.05 5.53
C VAL A 301 19.35 -4.62 5.12
N PRO A 302 20.63 -4.24 5.12
CA PRO A 302 21.04 -2.90 4.72
C PRO A 302 20.59 -2.56 3.29
N LEU A 303 20.36 -1.28 3.04
CA LEU A 303 20.11 -0.79 1.68
C LEU A 303 21.35 -0.92 0.80
N GLY A 304 21.17 -1.42 -0.41
CA GLY A 304 22.18 -1.48 -1.45
C GLY A 304 22.51 -0.10 -2.05
N PRO A 305 23.53 -0.01 -2.92
CA PRO A 305 23.88 1.27 -3.55
C PRO A 305 22.76 1.88 -4.42
N ALA A 306 21.99 1.05 -5.13
CA ALA A 306 20.87 1.50 -5.96
C ALA A 306 19.74 2.09 -5.09
N GLU A 307 19.41 1.42 -4.00
CA GLU A 307 18.36 1.82 -3.06
C GLU A 307 18.73 3.12 -2.33
N ARG A 308 19.98 3.26 -1.87
CA ARG A 308 20.46 4.51 -1.27
C ARG A 308 20.44 5.69 -2.24
N ARG A 309 20.80 5.44 -3.52
CA ARG A 309 20.71 6.46 -4.56
C ARG A 309 19.27 6.87 -4.80
N ALA A 310 18.35 5.92 -4.89
CA ALA A 310 16.94 6.19 -5.09
C ALA A 310 16.36 7.10 -3.99
N ILE A 311 16.67 6.81 -2.72
CA ILE A 311 16.27 7.66 -1.58
C ILE A 311 16.90 9.06 -1.68
N ALA A 312 18.17 9.17 -2.07
CA ALA A 312 18.84 10.46 -2.19
C ALA A 312 18.31 11.33 -3.34
N GLU A 313 17.81 10.71 -4.41
CA GLU A 313 17.22 11.37 -5.59
C GLU A 313 15.71 11.65 -5.43
N ALA A 314 15.05 11.05 -4.44
CA ALA A 314 13.64 11.28 -4.16
C ALA A 314 13.40 12.72 -3.66
N PRO A 315 12.22 13.31 -3.94
CA PRO A 315 11.87 14.62 -3.45
C PRO A 315 11.92 14.69 -1.91
N ASP A 316 12.53 15.76 -1.38
CA ASP A 316 12.57 16.01 0.06
C ASP A 316 11.29 16.77 0.48
N ASN A 317 10.35 16.05 1.06
CA ASN A 317 9.07 16.59 1.51
C ASN A 317 9.04 16.88 3.03
N ASP A 318 10.09 16.58 3.80
CA ASP A 318 10.08 16.62 5.27
C ASP A 318 9.65 17.99 5.82
N ALA A 319 10.21 19.07 5.31
CA ALA A 319 9.84 20.42 5.76
C ALA A 319 8.38 20.79 5.44
N LYS A 320 7.81 20.27 4.34
CA LYS A 320 6.40 20.46 3.98
C LYS A 320 5.50 19.66 4.93
N LEU A 321 5.86 18.41 5.22
CA LEU A 321 5.14 17.53 6.14
C LEU A 321 5.14 18.07 7.56
N LEU A 322 6.28 18.51 8.08
CA LEU A 322 6.36 19.12 9.42
C LEU A 322 5.39 20.31 9.55
N ARG A 323 5.33 21.16 8.54
CA ARG A 323 4.36 22.28 8.54
C ARG A 323 2.91 21.80 8.47
N ALA A 324 2.62 20.83 7.62
CA ALA A 324 1.26 20.30 7.46
C ALA A 324 0.76 19.62 8.74
N PHE A 325 1.64 18.92 9.46
CA PHE A 325 1.31 18.24 10.72
C PHE A 325 1.45 19.12 11.97
N GLY A 326 1.90 20.36 11.82
CA GLY A 326 2.11 21.28 12.96
C GLY A 326 3.25 20.85 13.89
N LEU A 327 4.27 20.17 13.36
CA LEU A 327 5.42 19.69 14.13
C LEU A 327 6.60 20.65 14.00
N ALA A 328 7.26 20.93 15.13
CA ALA A 328 8.47 21.76 15.16
C ALA A 328 9.72 21.00 14.67
N ALA A 329 9.79 19.72 14.93
CA ALA A 329 10.87 18.82 14.52
C ALA A 329 10.36 17.36 14.48
N PRO A 330 10.97 16.48 13.67
CA PRO A 330 10.68 15.04 13.71
C PRO A 330 11.51 14.38 14.81
N ASP A 331 11.07 13.19 15.24
CA ASP A 331 11.94 12.21 15.88
C ASP A 331 12.86 11.56 14.81
N GLY A 332 13.78 10.68 15.23
CA GLY A 332 14.57 9.87 14.30
C GLY A 332 16.03 10.26 14.14
N GLY A 333 16.57 11.06 15.09
CA GLY A 333 18.01 11.31 15.21
C GLY A 333 18.61 12.05 14.01
N GLY A 334 17.83 12.90 13.33
CA GLY A 334 18.28 13.71 12.19
C GLY A 334 18.23 12.98 10.84
N LYS A 335 17.68 11.78 10.77
CA LYS A 335 17.40 11.07 9.51
C LYS A 335 16.14 11.62 8.84
N LYS A 336 16.09 11.53 7.51
CA LYS A 336 14.91 11.87 6.72
C LYS A 336 13.82 10.79 6.84
N LEU A 337 12.57 11.16 6.58
CA LEU A 337 11.43 10.23 6.58
C LEU A 337 11.70 9.01 5.69
N LEU A 338 12.15 9.20 4.46
CA LEU A 338 12.42 8.11 3.52
C LEU A 338 13.55 7.15 3.99
N GLU A 339 14.50 7.63 4.79
CA GLU A 339 15.51 6.77 5.42
C GLU A 339 14.89 5.94 6.54
N LEU A 340 14.06 6.57 7.39
CA LEU A 340 13.39 5.94 8.52
C LEU A 340 12.34 4.90 8.09
N LEU A 341 11.68 5.07 6.96
CA LEU A 341 10.76 4.07 6.40
C LEU A 341 11.46 2.73 6.07
N ASN A 342 12.77 2.75 5.86
CA ASN A 342 13.58 1.56 5.63
C ASN A 342 14.18 0.95 6.91
N GLU A 343 13.76 1.43 8.09
CA GLU A 343 14.09 0.88 9.40
C GLU A 343 12.83 0.39 10.10
N PRO A 344 12.90 -0.65 10.94
CA PRO A 344 11.75 -1.07 11.72
C PRO A 344 11.40 -0.02 12.77
N SER A 345 10.12 0.11 13.11
CA SER A 345 9.64 1.06 14.11
C SER A 345 8.72 0.39 15.11
N LEU A 346 8.66 0.98 16.32
CA LEU A 346 7.69 0.65 17.35
C LEU A 346 6.94 1.94 17.68
N ASN A 347 5.62 1.88 17.62
CA ASN A 347 4.73 2.99 17.93
C ASN A 347 3.77 2.61 19.07
N ILE A 348 3.25 3.59 19.77
CA ILE A 348 2.18 3.42 20.76
C ILE A 348 0.92 4.02 20.16
N ASP A 349 -0.05 3.17 19.82
CA ASP A 349 -1.31 3.58 19.18
C ASP A 349 -2.33 4.05 20.22
N GLY A 350 -2.29 3.45 21.41
CA GLY A 350 -3.21 3.75 22.49
C GLY A 350 -2.66 3.44 23.86
N LEU A 351 -3.15 4.20 24.85
CA LEU A 351 -2.85 4.04 26.27
C LEU A 351 -4.13 4.24 27.08
N GLU A 352 -4.48 3.27 27.91
CA GLU A 352 -5.68 3.31 28.73
C GLU A 352 -5.38 2.89 30.18
N SER A 353 -5.86 3.66 31.16
CA SER A 353 -5.90 3.30 32.57
C SER A 353 -6.73 4.30 33.37
N GLY A 354 -7.64 3.83 34.19
CA GLY A 354 -8.50 4.68 35.03
C GLY A 354 -9.37 5.65 34.20
N TRP A 355 -9.61 6.85 34.74
CA TRP A 355 -10.49 7.83 34.10
C TRP A 355 -9.88 9.24 34.16
N THR A 356 -10.15 10.06 33.17
CA THR A 356 -9.73 11.47 33.08
C THR A 356 -10.93 12.40 32.89
N GLY A 357 -10.71 13.71 32.91
CA GLY A 357 -11.75 14.71 32.69
C GLY A 357 -12.86 14.67 33.73
N ALA A 358 -14.11 14.79 33.31
CA ALA A 358 -15.29 14.82 34.21
C ALA A 358 -15.53 13.51 34.98
N GLN A 359 -14.96 12.41 34.55
CA GLN A 359 -15.06 11.10 35.19
C GLN A 359 -13.87 10.78 36.13
N ALA A 360 -12.90 11.68 36.23
CA ALA A 360 -11.69 11.48 37.06
C ALA A 360 -12.03 11.12 38.49
N LYS A 361 -11.33 10.12 39.05
CA LYS A 361 -11.50 9.62 40.41
C LYS A 361 -10.14 9.53 41.11
N THR A 362 -10.13 9.68 42.44
CA THR A 362 -8.92 9.54 43.27
C THR A 362 -8.64 8.07 43.55
N ILE A 363 -8.17 7.34 42.53
CA ILE A 363 -7.95 5.88 42.61
C ILE A 363 -6.53 5.47 42.22
N ILE A 364 -6.16 4.27 42.61
CA ILE A 364 -5.12 3.45 41.99
C ILE A 364 -5.88 2.47 41.09
N PRO A 365 -5.70 2.48 39.78
CA PRO A 365 -6.37 1.55 38.86
C PRO A 365 -5.98 0.10 39.13
N ASP A 366 -6.77 -0.82 38.68
CA ASP A 366 -6.54 -2.26 38.71
C ASP A 366 -5.64 -2.75 37.57
N GLU A 367 -5.70 -2.06 36.40
CA GLU A 367 -4.88 -2.38 35.27
C GLU A 367 -4.52 -1.13 34.42
N ALA A 368 -3.57 -1.30 33.50
CA ALA A 368 -3.22 -0.34 32.47
C ALA A 368 -2.83 -1.07 31.19
N THR A 369 -3.38 -0.65 30.07
CA THR A 369 -3.18 -1.28 28.76
C THR A 369 -2.53 -0.32 27.77
N ALA A 370 -1.60 -0.84 26.97
CA ALA A 370 -1.06 -0.18 25.77
C ALA A 370 -1.32 -1.04 24.55
N SER A 371 -1.72 -0.39 23.47
CA SER A 371 -1.70 -0.96 22.11
C SER A 371 -0.50 -0.39 21.36
N LEU A 372 0.25 -1.27 20.74
CA LEU A 372 1.45 -0.91 19.98
C LEU A 372 1.38 -1.51 18.58
N ASP A 373 1.94 -0.83 17.59
CA ASP A 373 2.30 -1.43 16.31
C ASP A 373 3.83 -1.46 16.13
N MET A 374 4.32 -2.54 15.56
CA MET A 374 5.70 -2.62 15.06
C MET A 374 5.67 -2.72 13.56
N ARG A 375 6.24 -1.73 12.87
CA ARG A 375 6.42 -1.79 11.42
C ARG A 375 7.75 -2.46 11.13
N LEU A 376 7.70 -3.48 10.26
CA LEU A 376 8.80 -4.38 9.99
C LEU A 376 9.43 -4.09 8.64
N VAL A 377 10.69 -4.45 8.50
CA VAL A 377 11.43 -4.36 7.23
C VAL A 377 12.00 -5.73 6.88
N LYS A 378 12.54 -5.89 5.68
CA LYS A 378 13.01 -7.18 5.18
C LYS A 378 13.90 -7.91 6.19
N ASN A 379 13.59 -9.17 6.46
CA ASN A 379 14.18 -10.08 7.43
C ASN A 379 13.91 -9.74 8.92
N ALA A 380 13.19 -8.69 9.24
CA ALA A 380 12.59 -8.51 10.56
C ALA A 380 11.22 -9.22 10.54
N GLY A 381 11.16 -10.45 11.02
CA GLY A 381 9.92 -11.24 11.04
C GLY A 381 9.00 -10.85 12.21
N PRO A 382 7.66 -10.92 12.06
CA PRO A 382 6.72 -10.51 13.09
C PRO A 382 6.91 -11.28 14.40
N GLU A 383 6.91 -12.61 14.37
CA GLU A 383 7.08 -13.45 15.57
C GLU A 383 8.42 -13.19 16.26
N GLN A 384 9.49 -13.01 15.48
CA GLN A 384 10.81 -12.77 16.04
C GLN A 384 10.88 -11.43 16.78
N GLU A 385 10.28 -10.37 16.22
CA GLU A 385 10.26 -9.07 16.90
C GLU A 385 9.32 -9.07 18.12
N PHE A 386 8.22 -9.83 18.06
CA PHE A 386 7.37 -10.07 19.21
C PHE A 386 8.13 -10.80 20.33
N GLU A 387 8.85 -11.87 20.03
CA GLU A 387 9.67 -12.59 21.02
C GLU A 387 10.75 -11.70 21.66
N ARG A 388 11.38 -10.81 20.88
CA ARG A 388 12.34 -9.82 21.38
C ARG A 388 11.69 -8.83 22.34
N LEU A 389 10.51 -8.35 22.01
CA LEU A 389 9.72 -7.47 22.87
C LEU A 389 9.36 -8.17 24.19
N VAL A 390 8.86 -9.41 24.12
CA VAL A 390 8.56 -10.23 25.31
C VAL A 390 9.80 -10.46 26.17
N ALA A 391 10.94 -10.77 25.56
CA ALA A 391 12.21 -10.93 26.26
C ALA A 391 12.65 -9.63 26.95
N HIS A 392 12.45 -8.47 26.29
CA HIS A 392 12.71 -7.16 26.88
C HIS A 392 11.82 -6.90 28.10
N ILE A 393 10.52 -7.18 28.02
CA ILE A 393 9.55 -7.02 29.13
C ILE A 393 9.94 -7.92 30.31
N ARG A 394 10.32 -9.18 30.04
CA ARG A 394 10.84 -10.09 31.08
C ARG A 394 12.10 -9.55 31.76
N LYS A 395 13.02 -8.96 30.97
CA LYS A 395 14.24 -8.33 31.50
C LYS A 395 13.96 -7.13 32.39
N GLN A 396 12.81 -6.44 32.20
CA GLN A 396 12.35 -5.38 33.11
C GLN A 396 11.70 -5.94 34.40
N GLY A 397 11.75 -7.25 34.62
CA GLY A 397 11.29 -7.93 35.84
C GLY A 397 9.81 -8.27 35.85
N TYR A 398 9.16 -8.32 34.70
CA TYR A 398 7.77 -8.77 34.58
C TYR A 398 7.68 -10.29 34.40
N TYR A 399 6.72 -10.89 35.07
CA TYR A 399 6.20 -12.20 34.72
C TYR A 399 5.22 -12.04 33.56
N VAL A 400 5.59 -12.54 32.37
CA VAL A 400 4.81 -12.36 31.13
C VAL A 400 3.94 -13.58 30.91
N ILE A 401 2.66 -13.34 30.72
CA ILE A 401 1.58 -14.31 30.44
C ILE A 401 0.79 -13.86 29.21
N ASP A 402 -0.07 -14.75 28.70
CA ASP A 402 -0.96 -14.57 27.54
C ASP A 402 -2.45 -14.66 27.91
N HIS A 403 -2.77 -14.57 29.17
CA HIS A 403 -4.10 -14.69 29.75
C HIS A 403 -4.27 -13.77 30.97
N GLU A 404 -5.50 -13.59 31.44
CA GLU A 404 -5.75 -12.86 32.69
C GLU A 404 -5.10 -13.61 33.88
N PRO A 405 -4.32 -12.91 34.77
CA PRO A 405 -3.58 -13.57 35.83
C PRO A 405 -4.49 -14.19 36.88
N THR A 406 -4.22 -15.44 37.19
CA THR A 406 -4.86 -16.16 38.28
C THR A 406 -4.48 -15.58 39.66
N MET A 407 -5.27 -15.86 40.71
CA MET A 407 -4.94 -15.42 42.04
C MET A 407 -3.59 -15.95 42.55
N SER A 408 -3.23 -17.17 42.14
CA SER A 408 -1.93 -17.77 42.47
C SER A 408 -0.77 -17.00 41.88
N GLU A 409 -0.88 -16.58 40.63
CA GLU A 409 0.14 -15.78 39.93
C GLU A 409 0.26 -14.38 40.52
N ARG A 410 -0.88 -13.73 40.82
CA ARG A 410 -0.91 -12.41 41.46
C ARG A 410 -0.21 -12.41 42.84
N LEU A 411 -0.38 -13.46 43.64
CA LEU A 411 0.26 -13.58 44.92
C LEU A 411 1.75 -13.97 44.86
N LYS A 412 2.16 -14.58 43.73
CA LYS A 412 3.53 -15.04 43.54
C LYS A 412 4.42 -13.99 42.84
N HIS A 413 3.86 -13.21 41.95
CA HIS A 413 4.60 -12.28 41.09
C HIS A 413 4.18 -10.83 41.36
N SER A 414 5.14 -9.98 41.72
CA SER A 414 4.89 -8.57 42.07
C SER A 414 4.70 -7.67 40.83
N ARG A 415 5.12 -8.13 39.65
CA ARG A 415 4.95 -7.46 38.37
C ARG A 415 4.46 -8.50 37.37
N ILE A 416 3.26 -8.30 36.83
CA ILE A 416 2.66 -9.18 35.81
C ILE A 416 2.28 -8.33 34.63
N ALA A 417 2.58 -8.83 33.44
CA ALA A 417 2.13 -8.28 32.17
C ALA A 417 1.54 -9.40 31.32
N GLU A 418 0.30 -9.22 30.89
CA GLU A 418 -0.25 -9.96 29.77
C GLU A 418 0.23 -9.32 28.48
N VAL A 419 0.78 -10.14 27.57
CA VAL A 419 1.29 -9.66 26.28
C VAL A 419 0.76 -10.57 25.20
N THR A 420 -0.08 -10.02 24.37
CA THR A 420 -0.71 -10.71 23.23
C THR A 420 -0.42 -9.96 21.93
N HIS A 421 -0.56 -10.61 20.82
CA HIS A 421 -0.43 -10.00 19.49
C HIS A 421 -1.49 -10.53 18.54
N ASP A 422 -1.81 -9.73 17.53
CA ASP A 422 -2.60 -10.15 16.40
C ASP A 422 -1.73 -10.85 15.36
N HIS A 423 -2.36 -11.45 14.35
CA HIS A 423 -1.63 -12.01 13.23
C HIS A 423 -0.86 -10.91 12.50
N GLY A 424 0.47 -11.04 12.48
CA GLY A 424 1.35 -10.12 11.77
C GLY A 424 1.84 -10.74 10.46
N TYR A 425 2.34 -9.90 9.56
CA TYR A 425 2.97 -10.36 8.33
C TYR A 425 4.29 -9.65 8.01
N PRO A 426 5.20 -10.36 7.30
CA PRO A 426 6.53 -9.85 7.02
C PRO A 426 6.54 -8.75 5.95
N SER A 427 7.61 -7.96 5.93
CA SER A 427 7.90 -7.03 4.85
C SER A 427 8.38 -7.74 3.59
N THR A 428 8.00 -7.20 2.44
CA THR A 428 8.61 -7.56 1.15
C THR A 428 9.58 -6.49 0.70
N ARG A 429 10.67 -6.88 0.04
CA ARG A 429 11.57 -5.95 -0.65
C ARG A 429 12.25 -6.64 -1.82
N THR A 430 11.81 -6.31 -3.03
CA THR A 430 12.43 -6.73 -4.28
C THR A 430 13.70 -5.92 -4.53
N SER A 431 14.74 -6.57 -5.03
CA SER A 431 15.97 -5.86 -5.37
C SER A 431 15.77 -4.96 -6.58
N MET A 432 16.09 -3.67 -6.44
CA MET A 432 16.08 -2.72 -7.54
C MET A 432 17.10 -3.05 -8.64
N ALA A 433 18.07 -3.92 -8.37
CA ALA A 433 19.11 -4.34 -9.32
C ALA A 433 18.69 -5.51 -10.23
N LEU A 434 17.53 -6.13 -10.00
CA LEU A 434 17.04 -7.20 -10.88
C LEU A 434 16.81 -6.68 -12.31
N PRO A 435 17.06 -7.50 -13.34
CA PRO A 435 16.78 -7.10 -14.72
C PRO A 435 15.35 -6.61 -14.94
N VAL A 436 14.35 -7.30 -14.39
CA VAL A 436 12.93 -6.91 -14.46
C VAL A 436 12.67 -5.58 -13.73
N SER A 437 13.29 -5.35 -12.56
CA SER A 437 13.17 -4.08 -11.83
C SER A 437 13.71 -2.90 -12.64
N GLN A 438 14.87 -3.09 -13.28
CA GLN A 438 15.47 -2.08 -14.14
C GLN A 438 14.62 -1.81 -15.40
N ALA A 439 14.01 -2.84 -15.98
CA ALA A 439 13.10 -2.72 -17.11
C ALA A 439 11.83 -1.97 -16.72
N LEU A 440 11.22 -2.30 -15.59
CA LEU A 440 10.04 -1.62 -15.07
C LEU A 440 10.30 -0.14 -14.79
N MET A 441 11.43 0.21 -14.14
CA MET A 441 11.79 1.63 -13.92
C MET A 441 11.85 2.40 -15.23
N ARG A 442 12.47 1.84 -16.27
CA ARG A 442 12.50 2.48 -17.61
C ARG A 442 11.10 2.59 -18.23
N ALA A 443 10.33 1.52 -18.20
CA ALA A 443 8.99 1.51 -18.79
C ALA A 443 8.05 2.52 -18.10
N VAL A 444 8.14 2.67 -16.78
CA VAL A 444 7.37 3.69 -16.04
C VAL A 444 7.85 5.10 -16.37
N ASP A 445 9.17 5.37 -16.37
CA ASP A 445 9.73 6.67 -16.72
C ASP A 445 9.33 7.09 -18.15
N GLU A 446 9.39 6.16 -19.10
CA GLU A 446 9.03 6.39 -20.50
C GLU A 446 7.51 6.57 -20.70
N GLY A 447 6.68 5.75 -20.03
CA GLY A 447 5.23 5.85 -20.10
C GLY A 447 4.70 7.14 -19.46
N ALA A 448 5.33 7.59 -18.39
CA ALA A 448 4.99 8.84 -17.73
C ALA A 448 5.51 10.10 -18.44
N GLY A 449 6.53 9.96 -19.30
CA GLY A 449 7.22 11.07 -19.95
C GLY A 449 8.11 11.89 -19.02
N GLU A 450 8.31 11.44 -17.80
CA GLU A 450 9.19 12.03 -16.78
C GLU A 450 9.74 10.96 -15.84
N PRO A 451 10.89 11.19 -15.17
CA PRO A 451 11.42 10.24 -14.20
C PRO A 451 10.47 10.03 -13.01
N ALA A 452 10.10 8.80 -12.73
CA ALA A 452 9.35 8.43 -11.54
C ALA A 452 10.20 8.58 -10.27
N VAL A 453 9.55 8.80 -9.14
CA VAL A 453 10.14 8.62 -7.81
C VAL A 453 10.33 7.13 -7.58
N LYS A 454 11.50 6.73 -7.09
CA LYS A 454 11.85 5.32 -6.87
C LYS A 454 12.07 5.08 -5.39
N LEU A 455 11.26 4.21 -4.77
CA LEU A 455 11.36 3.92 -3.34
C LEU A 455 11.67 2.44 -3.10
N PRO A 456 12.66 2.11 -2.27
CA PRO A 456 12.91 0.72 -1.88
C PRO A 456 11.75 0.09 -1.12
N LEU A 457 11.05 0.88 -0.30
CA LEU A 457 9.88 0.48 0.48
C LEU A 457 8.83 1.60 0.49
N LEU A 458 7.57 1.22 0.36
CA LEU A 458 6.43 2.06 0.73
C LEU A 458 6.18 1.94 2.24
N GLY A 459 5.69 3.01 2.87
CA GLY A 459 5.43 3.07 4.31
C GLY A 459 4.23 2.23 4.76
N GLY A 460 3.23 2.07 3.90
CA GLY A 460 2.07 1.22 4.14
C GLY A 460 2.42 -0.26 4.18
N SER A 461 1.51 -1.05 4.73
CA SER A 461 1.66 -2.50 4.83
C SER A 461 0.52 -3.16 4.05
N VAL A 462 0.87 -3.97 3.05
CA VAL A 462 -0.03 -4.75 2.20
C VAL A 462 0.46 -6.19 2.22
N PRO A 463 -0.40 -7.24 2.20
CA PRO A 463 0.02 -8.63 2.37
C PRO A 463 0.71 -9.23 1.13
N MET A 464 1.54 -8.45 0.46
CA MET A 464 2.26 -8.87 -0.76
C MET A 464 3.34 -9.95 -0.51
N TYR A 465 3.64 -10.27 0.76
CA TYR A 465 4.50 -11.40 1.13
C TYR A 465 3.99 -12.72 0.55
N ILE A 466 2.67 -12.90 0.44
CA ILE A 466 2.00 -14.10 -0.10
C ILE A 466 2.55 -14.42 -1.50
N PHE A 467 2.71 -13.42 -2.34
CA PHE A 467 3.25 -13.58 -3.69
C PHE A 467 4.79 -13.65 -3.70
N ALA A 468 5.45 -12.95 -2.78
CA ALA A 468 6.90 -13.04 -2.61
C ALA A 468 7.34 -14.45 -2.19
N ASP A 469 6.53 -15.16 -1.41
CA ASP A 469 6.76 -16.55 -1.02
C ASP A 469 6.65 -17.53 -2.20
N LEU A 470 5.89 -17.18 -3.24
CA LEU A 470 5.92 -17.85 -4.54
C LEU A 470 7.19 -17.53 -5.37
N LYS A 471 8.13 -16.75 -4.81
CA LYS A 471 9.36 -16.24 -5.46
C LYS A 471 9.08 -15.26 -6.61
N LEU A 472 7.92 -14.63 -6.62
CA LEU A 472 7.62 -13.53 -7.52
C LEU A 472 8.27 -12.25 -6.97
N PRO A 473 9.08 -11.53 -7.76
CA PRO A 473 9.40 -10.14 -7.46
C PRO A 473 8.12 -9.32 -7.38
N VAL A 474 7.95 -8.54 -6.31
CA VAL A 474 6.80 -7.64 -6.14
C VAL A 474 7.28 -6.20 -6.31
N VAL A 475 6.60 -5.43 -7.16
CA VAL A 475 6.90 -4.03 -7.48
C VAL A 475 5.59 -3.26 -7.50
N GLY A 476 5.54 -2.07 -6.89
CA GLY A 476 4.35 -1.22 -6.93
C GLY A 476 4.44 -0.14 -8.00
N VAL A 477 3.37 0.04 -8.76
CA VAL A 477 3.21 1.10 -9.76
C VAL A 477 1.82 1.74 -9.60
N PRO A 478 1.62 2.53 -8.53
CA PRO A 478 0.35 3.19 -8.27
C PRO A 478 0.10 4.36 -9.23
N ILE A 479 -1.18 4.69 -9.43
CA ILE A 479 -1.58 5.78 -10.33
C ILE A 479 -2.43 6.86 -9.67
N VAL A 480 -2.91 6.63 -8.46
CA VAL A 480 -3.87 7.48 -7.77
C VAL A 480 -3.20 8.72 -7.16
N ASN A 481 -3.89 9.84 -7.10
CA ASN A 481 -3.35 11.06 -6.51
C ASN A 481 -3.10 10.90 -5.00
N PHE A 482 -2.02 11.51 -4.51
CA PHE A 482 -1.63 11.43 -3.10
C PHE A 482 -2.67 12.01 -2.12
N ASP A 483 -3.46 12.99 -2.58
CA ASP A 483 -4.49 13.68 -1.81
C ASP A 483 -5.90 13.12 -2.10
N ASP A 484 -6.02 11.83 -2.24
CA ASP A 484 -7.23 11.10 -2.59
C ASP A 484 -8.20 10.88 -1.43
N ASN A 485 -7.79 11.15 -0.18
CA ASN A 485 -8.55 10.87 1.04
C ASN A 485 -8.90 9.38 1.23
N GLN A 486 -8.02 8.46 0.78
CA GLN A 486 -8.22 7.03 1.05
C GLN A 486 -8.51 6.77 2.55
N HIS A 487 -9.33 5.77 2.86
CA HIS A 487 -9.82 5.40 4.19
C HIS A 487 -10.62 6.51 4.91
N SER A 488 -10.94 7.60 4.23
CA SER A 488 -11.64 8.77 4.79
C SER A 488 -12.89 9.14 3.98
N PRO A 489 -13.80 9.95 4.53
CA PRO A 489 -14.89 10.54 3.75
C PRO A 489 -14.35 11.43 2.61
N ASN A 490 -15.11 11.51 1.53
CA ASN A 490 -14.75 12.28 0.33
C ASN A 490 -13.51 11.75 -0.40
N GLU A 491 -13.29 10.46 -0.36
CA GLU A 491 -12.31 9.80 -1.21
C GLU A 491 -12.54 10.17 -2.68
N ASN A 492 -11.44 10.35 -3.41
CA ASN A 492 -11.51 10.88 -4.76
C ASN A 492 -10.34 10.48 -5.65
N LEU A 493 -10.62 10.39 -6.92
CA LEU A 493 -9.60 10.25 -7.97
C LEU A 493 -9.52 11.52 -8.81
N ARG A 494 -8.31 12.07 -8.97
CA ARG A 494 -8.02 13.11 -9.94
C ARG A 494 -7.92 12.49 -11.34
N ILE A 495 -8.71 12.99 -12.29
CA ILE A 495 -8.85 12.39 -13.63
C ILE A 495 -7.53 12.32 -14.38
N GLY A 496 -6.68 13.36 -14.29
CA GLY A 496 -5.37 13.36 -14.92
C GLY A 496 -4.45 12.23 -14.44
N ASN A 497 -4.63 11.74 -13.21
CA ASN A 497 -3.91 10.60 -12.68
C ASN A 497 -4.34 9.29 -13.36
N LEU A 498 -5.64 9.10 -13.56
CA LEU A 498 -6.15 7.94 -14.32
C LEU A 498 -5.61 7.95 -15.76
N TRP A 499 -5.64 9.11 -16.43
CA TRP A 499 -5.12 9.25 -17.79
C TRP A 499 -3.63 8.90 -17.89
N ARG A 500 -2.82 9.44 -16.99
CA ARG A 500 -1.39 9.11 -16.92
C ARG A 500 -1.16 7.64 -16.59
N GLY A 501 -1.97 7.08 -15.69
CA GLY A 501 -1.90 5.66 -15.33
C GLY A 501 -2.11 4.74 -16.52
N MET A 502 -3.08 5.02 -17.36
CA MET A 502 -3.32 4.28 -18.61
C MET A 502 -2.11 4.33 -19.54
N GLU A 503 -1.47 5.49 -19.69
CA GLU A 503 -0.26 5.67 -20.51
C GLU A 503 0.92 4.84 -19.97
N ILE A 504 1.12 4.83 -18.63
CA ILE A 504 2.15 4.04 -17.94
C ILE A 504 1.89 2.53 -18.12
N TYR A 505 0.67 2.07 -17.81
CA TYR A 505 0.34 0.65 -17.91
C TYR A 505 0.41 0.13 -19.34
N ALA A 506 -0.06 0.90 -20.32
CA ALA A 506 0.07 0.52 -21.72
C ALA A 506 1.53 0.45 -22.17
N ASN A 507 2.39 1.37 -21.71
CA ASN A 507 3.81 1.32 -22.01
C ASN A 507 4.49 0.11 -21.36
N ILE A 508 4.13 -0.26 -20.14
CA ILE A 508 4.58 -1.51 -19.51
C ILE A 508 4.16 -2.71 -20.37
N LEU A 509 2.87 -2.81 -20.71
CA LEU A 509 2.35 -3.94 -21.49
C LEU A 509 3.01 -4.07 -22.86
N ALA A 510 3.24 -2.96 -23.57
CA ALA A 510 3.74 -2.96 -24.93
C ALA A 510 5.29 -3.03 -25.06
N ASN A 511 6.03 -2.55 -24.05
CA ASN A 511 7.47 -2.31 -24.20
C ASN A 511 8.32 -2.92 -23.07
N LEU A 512 7.73 -3.67 -22.12
CA LEU A 512 8.51 -4.27 -21.04
C LEU A 512 9.32 -5.45 -21.55
N GLU A 513 10.64 -5.28 -21.63
CA GLU A 513 11.59 -6.31 -22.03
C GLU A 513 12.81 -6.34 -21.11
N TRP A 514 13.26 -7.56 -20.78
CA TRP A 514 14.51 -7.80 -20.06
C TRP A 514 15.14 -9.13 -20.46
N LYS A 515 16.42 -9.32 -20.13
CA LYS A 515 17.21 -10.53 -20.44
C LYS A 515 17.59 -11.24 -19.16
#